data_1de52d87955117d29a392bce54ff6257
#
_entry.id   1de52d87955117d29a392bce54ff6257
#
_cell.length_a   1.000
_cell.length_b   1.000
_cell.length_c   1.000
_cell.angle_alpha   90.00
_cell.angle_beta   90.00
_cell.angle_gamma   90.00
#
_symmetry.space_group_name_H-M   'P 1'
#
loop_
_entity.id
_entity.type
_entity.pdbx_description
1 polymer ?
#
loop_
_entity_poly.entity_id
_entity_poly.type
_entity_poly.pdbx_seq_one_letter_code
_entity_poly.pdbx_strand_id
1 'polypeptide(L)'
;TDAAGNLLGMDRPSDLAVQIGTSKQYKEKWWLGTAAKFIHSNYGQYRSSALAVDASLIYFDEASGIQAGMVVSNMGMQLNAYAGAVKEELPFEINVGVSKKLADAPLQFSLTLQQLQRLNLLGSDTSFIVSEFGKNYSTFDKMMSHVVLGAQLTLAQNINCNLGYNVLRRQSLNGYNITNGLNGVTFGVGVLLPKLYINYATGFYQRNMFHQLSLNFNFVNKAL
;
A
#
# COMPACT_ATOMS: atom_id res chain seq x y z
N THR A 1 -15.91 -24.85 -16.47
CA THR A 1 -16.43 -25.69 -17.57
C THR A 1 -15.47 -26.87 -17.80
N ASP A 2 -15.99 -28.04 -18.11
CA ASP A 2 -15.19 -29.16 -18.58
C ASP A 2 -14.73 -28.94 -20.03
N ALA A 3 -13.93 -29.88 -20.57
CA ALA A 3 -13.47 -29.81 -21.97
C ALA A 3 -14.61 -29.89 -23.01
N ALA A 4 -15.82 -30.29 -22.60
CA ALA A 4 -17.03 -30.38 -23.42
C ALA A 4 -17.92 -29.11 -23.27
N GLY A 5 -17.51 -28.10 -22.45
CA GLY A 5 -18.24 -26.86 -22.26
C GLY A 5 -19.33 -26.92 -21.18
N ASN A 6 -19.47 -28.00 -20.42
CA ASN A 6 -20.46 -28.10 -19.37
C ASN A 6 -20.03 -27.25 -18.14
N LEU A 7 -20.98 -26.56 -17.51
CA LEU A 7 -20.77 -25.85 -16.29
C LEU A 7 -20.57 -26.83 -15.13
N LEU A 8 -19.35 -26.88 -14.58
CA LEU A 8 -19.00 -27.75 -13.43
C LEU A 8 -19.38 -27.14 -12.07
N GLY A 9 -19.93 -25.93 -12.05
CA GLY A 9 -20.32 -25.22 -10.86
C GLY A 9 -19.95 -23.73 -10.94
N MET A 10 -20.51 -22.91 -10.05
CA MET A 10 -20.12 -21.52 -9.84
C MET A 10 -19.29 -21.45 -8.57
N ASP A 11 -17.98 -21.38 -8.69
CA ASP A 11 -17.11 -21.08 -7.58
C ASP A 11 -17.03 -19.55 -7.38
N ARG A 12 -17.13 -19.10 -6.12
CA ARG A 12 -16.94 -17.71 -5.75
C ARG A 12 -15.61 -17.55 -5.03
N PRO A 13 -14.60 -16.99 -5.70
CA PRO A 13 -13.35 -16.64 -5.04
C PRO A 13 -13.62 -15.69 -3.86
N SER A 14 -12.98 -15.94 -2.74
CA SER A 14 -13.09 -15.07 -1.57
C SER A 14 -11.78 -15.03 -0.79
N ASP A 15 -11.41 -13.81 -0.37
CA ASP A 15 -10.28 -13.55 0.49
C ASP A 15 -10.77 -12.90 1.79
N LEU A 16 -10.29 -13.41 2.92
CA LEU A 16 -10.54 -12.88 4.24
C LEU A 16 -9.20 -12.51 4.89
N ALA A 17 -9.10 -11.30 5.39
CA ALA A 17 -7.98 -10.88 6.22
C ALA A 17 -8.51 -10.31 7.55
N VAL A 18 -8.02 -10.83 8.66
CA VAL A 18 -8.30 -10.33 10.00
C VAL A 18 -7.00 -9.84 10.60
N GLN A 19 -7.01 -8.60 11.11
CA GLN A 19 -5.85 -7.98 11.72
C GLN A 19 -6.19 -7.42 13.09
N ILE A 20 -5.31 -7.67 14.05
CA ILE A 20 -5.36 -7.08 15.41
C ILE A 20 -4.04 -6.38 15.63
N GLY A 21 -4.10 -5.11 16.03
CA GLY A 21 -2.90 -4.30 16.26
C GLY A 21 -2.97 -3.51 17.55
N THR A 22 -1.82 -3.17 18.05
CA THR A 22 -1.64 -2.29 19.21
C THR A 22 -0.47 -1.35 18.98
N SER A 23 -0.54 -0.18 19.61
CA SER A 23 0.56 0.78 19.59
C SER A 23 0.76 1.37 20.98
N LYS A 24 2.01 1.70 21.30
CA LYS A 24 2.38 2.31 22.58
C LYS A 24 3.38 3.43 22.36
N GLN A 25 3.18 4.52 23.05
CA GLN A 25 4.17 5.57 23.16
C GLN A 25 5.34 5.08 24.01
N TYR A 26 6.54 5.11 23.43
CA TYR A 26 7.79 4.66 24.09
C TYR A 26 8.51 5.83 24.77
N LYS A 27 8.59 6.97 24.08
CA LYS A 27 9.13 8.25 24.55
C LYS A 27 8.27 9.37 24.02
N GLU A 28 8.46 10.61 24.49
CA GLU A 28 7.62 11.77 24.15
C GLU A 28 7.25 11.88 22.67
N LYS A 29 8.19 11.56 21.76
CA LYS A 29 8.01 11.69 20.31
C LYS A 29 8.03 10.37 19.56
N TRP A 30 8.17 9.23 20.28
CA TRP A 30 8.34 7.92 19.66
C TRP A 30 7.20 6.98 19.99
N TRP A 31 6.69 6.32 18.96
CA TRP A 31 5.62 5.34 19.07
C TRP A 31 6.06 4.02 18.43
N LEU A 32 5.80 2.92 19.12
CA LEU A 32 5.99 1.56 18.64
C LEU A 32 4.63 0.94 18.36
N GLY A 33 4.49 0.28 17.23
CA GLY A 33 3.29 -0.44 16.86
C GLY A 33 3.59 -1.86 16.42
N THR A 34 2.66 -2.76 16.65
CA THR A 34 2.71 -4.12 16.13
C THR A 34 1.30 -4.57 15.77
N ALA A 35 1.18 -5.45 14.78
CA ALA A 35 -0.07 -6.07 14.41
C ALA A 35 0.15 -7.53 14.03
N ALA A 36 -0.82 -8.39 14.33
CA ALA A 36 -0.90 -9.76 13.87
C ALA A 36 -2.01 -9.88 12.84
N LYS A 37 -1.76 -10.62 11.76
CA LYS A 37 -2.69 -10.83 10.64
C LYS A 37 -2.91 -12.31 10.42
N PHE A 38 -4.17 -12.69 10.21
CA PHE A 38 -4.56 -13.97 9.66
C PHE A 38 -5.19 -13.74 8.29
N ILE A 39 -4.71 -14.44 7.29
CA ILE A 39 -5.18 -14.33 5.90
C ILE A 39 -5.67 -15.70 5.47
N HIS A 40 -6.86 -15.74 4.86
CA HIS A 40 -7.45 -16.95 4.31
C HIS A 40 -8.02 -16.69 2.93
N SER A 41 -7.57 -17.47 1.95
CA SER A 41 -8.01 -17.40 0.56
C SER A 41 -8.68 -18.69 0.15
N ASN A 42 -9.83 -18.57 -0.50
CA ASN A 42 -10.62 -19.70 -1.00
C ASN A 42 -10.99 -19.47 -2.48
N TYR A 43 -10.50 -20.35 -3.35
CA TYR A 43 -10.73 -20.32 -4.78
C TYR A 43 -11.27 -21.69 -5.23
N GLY A 44 -12.55 -21.92 -4.98
CA GLY A 44 -13.19 -23.19 -5.24
C GLY A 44 -12.64 -24.32 -4.35
N GLN A 45 -11.99 -25.29 -4.94
CA GLN A 45 -11.34 -26.38 -4.20
C GLN A 45 -9.94 -26.01 -3.65
N TYR A 46 -9.40 -24.85 -4.03
CA TYR A 46 -8.08 -24.39 -3.59
C TYR A 46 -8.21 -23.48 -2.39
N ARG A 47 -7.57 -23.83 -1.29
CA ARG A 47 -7.57 -23.06 -0.04
C ARG A 47 -6.15 -22.79 0.41
N SER A 48 -5.91 -21.59 0.87
CA SER A 48 -4.63 -21.16 1.45
C SER A 48 -4.87 -20.36 2.72
N SER A 49 -3.96 -20.47 3.67
CA SER A 49 -3.98 -19.68 4.90
C SER A 49 -2.59 -19.23 5.25
N ALA A 50 -2.47 -18.02 5.80
CA ALA A 50 -1.20 -17.45 6.22
C ALA A 50 -1.32 -16.68 7.54
N LEU A 51 -0.22 -16.62 8.27
CA LEU A 51 -0.03 -15.76 9.44
C LEU A 51 1.10 -14.79 9.17
N ALA A 52 0.89 -13.53 9.53
CA ALA A 52 1.90 -12.48 9.42
C ALA A 52 1.88 -11.54 10.62
N VAL A 53 3.01 -10.90 10.87
CA VAL A 53 3.18 -9.86 11.88
C VAL A 53 3.74 -8.62 11.22
N ASP A 54 3.24 -7.45 11.62
CA ASP A 54 3.78 -6.15 11.25
C ASP A 54 4.42 -5.50 12.48
N ALA A 55 5.48 -4.74 12.25
CA ALA A 55 6.10 -3.88 13.25
C ALA A 55 6.30 -2.48 12.70
N SER A 56 6.11 -1.46 13.53
CA SER A 56 6.29 -0.06 13.14
C SER A 56 6.95 0.75 14.23
N LEU A 57 7.73 1.74 13.78
CA LEU A 57 8.34 2.77 14.62
C LEU A 57 7.98 4.12 14.01
N ILE A 58 7.39 5.02 14.81
CA ILE A 58 6.98 6.34 14.37
C ILE A 58 7.61 7.38 15.28
N TYR A 59 8.22 8.38 14.68
CA TYR A 59 8.63 9.63 15.31
C TYR A 59 7.64 10.71 14.93
N PHE A 60 7.11 11.43 15.91
CA PHE A 60 6.17 12.53 15.70
C PHE A 60 6.56 13.72 16.56
N ASP A 61 6.85 14.83 15.91
CA ASP A 61 7.18 16.10 16.56
C ASP A 61 6.18 17.18 16.09
N GLU A 62 5.19 17.42 16.92
CA GLU A 62 4.12 18.40 16.64
C GLU A 62 4.69 19.82 16.51
N ALA A 63 5.65 20.21 17.34
CA ALA A 63 6.23 21.56 17.35
C ALA A 63 6.95 21.88 16.04
N SER A 64 7.69 20.92 15.48
CA SER A 64 8.34 21.08 14.18
C SER A 64 7.46 20.72 13.00
N GLY A 65 6.34 20.05 13.23
CA GLY A 65 5.48 19.49 12.18
C GLY A 65 6.13 18.35 11.38
N ILE A 66 7.17 17.70 11.94
CA ILE A 66 7.87 16.57 11.31
C ILE A 66 7.30 15.25 11.84
N GLN A 67 7.00 14.37 10.93
CA GLN A 67 6.71 12.97 11.22
C GLN A 67 7.59 12.08 10.36
N ALA A 68 8.23 11.08 10.97
CA ALA A 68 8.98 10.05 10.28
C ALA A 68 8.54 8.69 10.76
N GLY A 69 8.60 7.69 9.90
CA GLY A 69 8.17 6.35 10.26
C GLY A 69 8.87 5.26 9.45
N MET A 70 9.00 4.11 10.07
CA MET A 70 9.45 2.87 9.45
C MET A 70 8.41 1.79 9.75
N VAL A 71 8.05 1.02 8.74
CA VAL A 71 7.14 -0.11 8.85
C VAL A 71 7.78 -1.33 8.19
N VAL A 72 7.77 -2.44 8.91
CA VAL A 72 8.12 -3.76 8.39
C VAL A 72 6.82 -4.57 8.38
N SER A 73 6.37 -4.97 7.20
CA SER A 73 5.07 -5.59 7.01
C SER A 73 5.19 -7.03 6.54
N ASN A 74 4.18 -7.84 6.91
CA ASN A 74 3.99 -9.21 6.43
C ASN A 74 5.16 -10.15 6.75
N MET A 75 5.80 -9.97 7.92
CA MET A 75 6.75 -10.94 8.47
C MET A 75 5.98 -12.21 8.86
N GLY A 76 6.04 -13.26 8.06
CA GLY A 76 5.26 -14.44 8.35
C GLY A 76 5.42 -15.57 7.35
N MET A 77 4.51 -16.52 7.41
CA MET A 77 4.55 -17.70 6.56
C MET A 77 3.15 -18.15 6.14
N GLN A 78 3.09 -18.81 5.02
CA GLN A 78 1.92 -19.55 4.59
C GLN A 78 1.81 -20.83 5.41
N LEU A 79 0.67 -21.03 6.09
CA LEU A 79 0.39 -22.24 6.89
C LEU A 79 0.07 -23.40 5.99
N ASN A 80 -0.90 -23.17 5.08
CA ASN A 80 -1.35 -24.16 4.09
C ASN A 80 -1.21 -23.55 2.70
N ALA A 81 -0.48 -24.24 1.83
CA ALA A 81 -0.45 -23.93 0.40
C ALA A 81 -1.72 -24.47 -0.29
N TYR A 82 -2.02 -23.98 -1.47
CA TYR A 82 -3.03 -24.56 -2.34
C TYR A 82 -2.68 -26.02 -2.65
N ALA A 83 -3.69 -26.88 -2.80
CA ALA A 83 -3.48 -28.28 -3.10
C ALA A 83 -2.61 -28.46 -4.36
N GLY A 84 -1.49 -29.16 -4.21
CA GLY A 84 -0.51 -29.38 -5.28
C GLY A 84 0.49 -28.24 -5.52
N ALA A 85 0.42 -27.15 -4.77
CA ALA A 85 1.36 -26.05 -4.86
C ALA A 85 2.42 -26.08 -3.72
N VAL A 86 3.58 -25.50 -3.99
CA VAL A 86 4.60 -25.25 -2.97
C VAL A 86 4.20 -24.02 -2.17
N LYS A 87 4.58 -23.97 -0.89
CA LYS A 87 4.36 -22.77 -0.06
C LYS A 87 5.09 -21.58 -0.65
N GLU A 88 4.37 -20.47 -0.77
CA GLU A 88 4.90 -19.20 -1.25
C GLU A 88 5.30 -18.31 -0.09
N GLU A 89 6.29 -17.46 -0.32
CA GLU A 89 6.67 -16.42 0.62
C GLU A 89 5.59 -15.32 0.65
N LEU A 90 5.31 -14.80 1.84
CA LEU A 90 4.43 -13.64 1.96
C LEU A 90 5.09 -12.39 1.38
N PRO A 91 4.29 -11.41 0.94
CA PRO A 91 4.81 -10.15 0.39
C PRO A 91 5.42 -9.28 1.50
N PHE A 92 6.58 -9.72 2.01
CA PHE A 92 7.36 -8.98 3.01
C PHE A 92 7.77 -7.62 2.47
N GLU A 93 7.59 -6.55 3.24
CA GLU A 93 7.91 -5.19 2.82
C GLU A 93 8.54 -4.37 3.95
N ILE A 94 9.55 -3.56 3.58
CA ILE A 94 10.13 -2.52 4.43
C ILE A 94 9.87 -1.18 3.76
N ASN A 95 9.15 -0.31 4.48
CA ASN A 95 8.81 1.03 4.03
C ASN A 95 9.29 2.06 5.05
N VAL A 96 9.88 3.16 4.57
CA VAL A 96 10.33 4.30 5.39
C VAL A 96 9.75 5.57 4.80
N GLY A 97 9.22 6.43 5.64
CA GLY A 97 8.63 7.68 5.20
C GLY A 97 8.93 8.84 6.13
N VAL A 98 8.90 10.04 5.55
CA VAL A 98 8.97 11.30 6.28
C VAL A 98 7.91 12.25 5.74
N SER A 99 7.29 13.00 6.62
CA SER A 99 6.40 14.08 6.25
C SER A 99 6.68 15.34 7.03
N LYS A 100 6.37 16.48 6.42
CA LYS A 100 6.53 17.82 6.99
C LYS A 100 5.26 18.61 6.76
N LYS A 101 4.61 19.01 7.85
CA LYS A 101 3.54 19.99 7.85
C LYS A 101 4.15 21.37 7.89
N LEU A 102 3.72 22.28 7.03
CA LEU A 102 4.18 23.67 7.03
C LEU A 102 3.49 24.45 8.16
N ALA A 103 4.24 25.32 8.84
CA ALA A 103 3.72 26.09 9.96
C ALA A 103 2.67 27.14 9.52
N ASP A 104 2.95 27.80 8.40
CA ASP A 104 2.16 28.96 7.93
C ASP A 104 1.24 28.62 6.75
N ALA A 105 1.07 27.35 6.44
CA ALA A 105 0.22 26.91 5.35
C ALA A 105 -0.50 25.58 5.69
N PRO A 106 -1.73 25.39 5.23
CA PRO A 106 -2.48 24.15 5.46
C PRO A 106 -1.98 22.99 4.56
N LEU A 107 -0.66 22.90 4.37
CA LEU A 107 0.01 21.96 3.47
C LEU A 107 0.95 21.05 4.26
N GLN A 108 0.93 19.77 3.89
CA GLN A 108 1.88 18.77 4.35
C GLN A 108 2.45 18.03 3.14
N PHE A 109 3.76 17.88 3.08
CA PHE A 109 4.44 17.07 2.06
C PHE A 109 4.95 15.79 2.69
N SER A 110 4.98 14.72 1.90
CA SER A 110 5.53 13.44 2.31
C SER A 110 6.40 12.82 1.22
N LEU A 111 7.42 12.12 1.69
CA LEU A 111 8.29 11.27 0.89
C LEU A 111 8.30 9.90 1.54
N THR A 112 7.99 8.87 0.76
CA THR A 112 8.08 7.47 1.22
C THR A 112 8.97 6.69 0.29
N LEU A 113 9.85 5.90 0.87
CA LEU A 113 10.64 4.88 0.20
C LEU A 113 9.98 3.53 0.47
N GLN A 114 9.47 2.90 -0.58
CA GLN A 114 8.73 1.64 -0.52
C GLN A 114 9.59 0.45 -0.92
N GLN A 115 9.27 -0.73 -0.38
CA GLN A 115 9.85 -2.02 -0.77
C GLN A 115 11.38 -2.07 -0.71
N LEU A 116 11.97 -1.51 0.35
CA LEU A 116 13.42 -1.41 0.53
C LEU A 116 14.13 -2.77 0.67
N GLN A 117 13.40 -3.85 0.92
CA GLN A 117 13.92 -5.22 0.94
C GLN A 117 14.32 -5.74 -0.45
N ARG A 118 13.87 -5.11 -1.53
CA ARG A 118 14.17 -5.47 -2.92
C ARG A 118 14.91 -4.32 -3.59
N LEU A 119 16.16 -4.51 -3.95
CA LEU A 119 16.95 -3.46 -4.61
C LEU A 119 16.53 -3.21 -6.07
N ASN A 120 15.81 -4.13 -6.70
CA ASN A 120 15.35 -4.02 -8.08
C ASN A 120 13.87 -4.33 -8.16
N LEU A 121 13.04 -3.29 -8.29
CA LEU A 121 11.58 -3.40 -8.45
C LEU A 121 11.15 -3.45 -9.92
N LEU A 122 12.00 -2.98 -10.82
CA LEU A 122 11.73 -2.92 -12.25
C LEU A 122 12.26 -4.19 -12.91
N GLY A 123 11.52 -5.28 -12.78
CA GLY A 123 11.67 -6.56 -13.46
C GLY A 123 13.08 -7.03 -13.82
N SER A 124 13.53 -8.08 -13.18
CA SER A 124 14.72 -8.83 -13.61
C SER A 124 14.38 -10.05 -14.48
N ASP A 125 13.11 -10.23 -14.86
CA ASP A 125 12.72 -11.30 -15.78
C ASP A 125 13.24 -10.98 -17.19
N THR A 126 14.53 -11.25 -17.33
CA THR A 126 15.30 -11.08 -18.57
C THR A 126 14.85 -12.02 -19.69
N SER A 127 14.09 -13.06 -19.42
CA SER A 127 13.73 -14.04 -20.42
C SER A 127 12.53 -13.69 -21.30
N PHE A 128 11.59 -12.87 -20.82
CA PHE A 128 10.38 -12.50 -21.58
C PHE A 128 10.35 -11.06 -22.10
N ILE A 129 11.05 -10.14 -21.43
CA ILE A 129 10.96 -8.69 -21.70
C ILE A 129 12.10 -8.17 -22.58
N VAL A 130 13.25 -8.85 -22.62
CA VAL A 130 14.43 -8.38 -23.37
C VAL A 130 14.31 -8.59 -24.87
N SER A 131 13.47 -9.51 -25.36
CA SER A 131 13.41 -9.79 -26.80
C SER A 131 12.49 -8.87 -27.61
N GLU A 132 11.49 -8.23 -27.00
CA GLU A 132 10.58 -7.36 -27.77
C GLU A 132 10.38 -5.93 -27.23
N PHE A 133 10.67 -5.63 -25.94
CA PHE A 133 10.37 -4.32 -25.34
C PHE A 133 11.48 -3.78 -24.42
N GLY A 134 12.73 -4.16 -24.66
CA GLY A 134 13.88 -3.89 -23.80
C GLY A 134 14.10 -2.42 -23.42
N LYS A 135 13.42 -1.93 -22.41
CA LYS A 135 13.84 -0.75 -21.67
C LYS A 135 14.92 -1.16 -20.67
N ASN A 136 16.17 -0.85 -21.00
CA ASN A 136 17.24 -0.90 -20.01
C ASN A 136 17.02 0.22 -18.99
N TYR A 137 16.48 -0.11 -17.82
CA TYR A 137 16.37 0.83 -16.72
C TYR A 137 17.75 1.15 -16.15
N SER A 138 18.05 2.43 -16.04
CA SER A 138 19.29 2.90 -15.41
C SER A 138 19.26 2.62 -13.90
N THR A 139 20.41 2.68 -13.23
CA THR A 139 20.49 2.58 -11.76
C THR A 139 19.64 3.67 -11.10
N PHE A 140 19.59 4.85 -11.69
CA PHE A 140 18.75 5.95 -11.22
C PHE A 140 17.26 5.60 -11.29
N ASP A 141 16.77 5.00 -12.39
CA ASP A 141 15.37 4.57 -12.52
C ASP A 141 15.00 3.53 -11.47
N LYS A 142 15.91 2.60 -11.17
CA LYS A 142 15.74 1.58 -10.13
C LYS A 142 15.64 2.21 -8.74
N MET A 143 16.47 3.18 -8.42
CA MET A 143 16.39 3.93 -7.15
C MET A 143 15.09 4.74 -7.06
N MET A 144 14.73 5.44 -8.13
CA MET A 144 13.51 6.24 -8.19
C MET A 144 12.23 5.41 -8.10
N SER A 145 12.26 4.12 -8.48
CA SER A 145 11.12 3.22 -8.35
C SER A 145 10.66 2.99 -6.89
N HIS A 146 11.54 3.22 -5.93
CA HIS A 146 11.18 3.15 -4.49
C HIS A 146 10.44 4.40 -4.01
N VAL A 147 10.44 5.49 -4.77
CA VAL A 147 9.95 6.80 -4.34
C VAL A 147 8.45 6.94 -4.53
N VAL A 148 7.77 7.33 -3.45
CA VAL A 148 6.39 7.81 -3.46
C VAL A 148 6.35 9.20 -2.85
N LEU A 149 5.80 10.15 -3.59
CA LEU A 149 5.61 11.53 -3.16
C LEU A 149 4.15 11.76 -2.79
N GLY A 150 3.91 12.56 -1.77
CA GLY A 150 2.58 12.95 -1.37
C GLY A 150 2.50 14.42 -0.97
N ALA A 151 1.33 14.99 -1.20
CA ALA A 151 0.96 16.31 -0.71
C ALA A 151 -0.46 16.25 -0.14
N GLN A 152 -0.67 16.86 1.01
CA GLN A 152 -1.98 16.98 1.65
C GLN A 152 -2.28 18.46 1.85
N LEU A 153 -3.47 18.87 1.42
CA LEU A 153 -4.04 20.18 1.67
C LEU A 153 -5.20 20.02 2.66
N THR A 154 -5.12 20.71 3.79
CA THR A 154 -6.20 20.77 4.78
C THR A 154 -7.09 21.98 4.46
N LEU A 155 -8.26 21.74 3.84
CA LEU A 155 -9.20 22.80 3.42
C LEU A 155 -9.99 23.37 4.60
N ALA A 156 -10.31 22.52 5.58
CA ALA A 156 -11.03 22.88 6.80
C ALA A 156 -10.52 22.00 7.94
N GLN A 157 -10.93 22.28 9.18
CA GLN A 157 -10.50 21.47 10.33
C GLN A 157 -10.81 19.97 10.18
N ASN A 158 -11.77 19.64 9.34
CA ASN A 158 -12.28 18.27 9.15
C ASN A 158 -12.20 17.77 7.70
N ILE A 159 -11.66 18.53 6.75
CA ILE A 159 -11.57 18.12 5.33
C ILE A 159 -10.13 18.23 4.86
N ASN A 160 -9.60 17.13 4.31
CA ASN A 160 -8.30 17.12 3.67
C ASN A 160 -8.40 16.57 2.23
N CYS A 161 -7.58 17.14 1.35
CA CYS A 161 -7.37 16.67 -0.01
C CYS A 161 -5.95 16.15 -0.13
N ASN A 162 -5.78 14.99 -0.75
CA ASN A 162 -4.51 14.32 -0.88
C ASN A 162 -4.17 14.12 -2.36
N LEU A 163 -2.90 14.35 -2.69
CA LEU A 163 -2.31 14.06 -3.97
C LEU A 163 -1.12 13.14 -3.75
N GLY A 164 -1.06 12.03 -4.47
CA GLY A 164 0.04 11.09 -4.41
C GLY A 164 0.62 10.81 -5.79
N TYR A 165 1.92 10.55 -5.83
CA TYR A 165 2.63 10.12 -7.03
C TYR A 165 3.57 8.97 -6.72
N ASN A 166 3.33 7.81 -7.34
CA ASN A 166 4.15 6.60 -7.19
C ASN A 166 4.96 6.36 -8.46
N VAL A 167 6.29 6.51 -8.34
CA VAL A 167 7.21 6.39 -9.47
C VAL A 167 7.24 4.96 -10.03
N LEU A 168 7.25 3.93 -9.17
CA LEU A 168 7.19 2.53 -9.61
C LEU A 168 5.96 2.26 -10.46
N ARG A 169 4.79 2.70 -9.99
CA ARG A 169 3.52 2.53 -10.73
C ARG A 169 3.58 3.24 -12.08
N ARG A 170 4.18 4.43 -12.13
CA ARG A 170 4.39 5.17 -13.39
C ARG A 170 5.26 4.38 -14.36
N GLN A 171 6.37 3.83 -13.89
CA GLN A 171 7.31 3.09 -14.72
C GLN A 171 6.73 1.74 -15.17
N SER A 172 6.08 0.99 -14.28
CA SER A 172 5.51 -0.32 -14.56
C SER A 172 4.36 -0.28 -15.55
N LEU A 173 3.55 0.78 -15.53
CA LEU A 173 2.37 0.91 -16.41
C LEU A 173 2.69 1.52 -17.78
N ASN A 174 3.88 2.03 -17.99
CA ASN A 174 4.30 2.60 -19.28
C ASN A 174 4.91 1.59 -20.25
N GLY A 175 4.95 0.31 -19.90
CA GLY A 175 5.61 -0.74 -20.71
C GLY A 175 4.92 -1.09 -22.03
N TYR A 176 3.66 -0.77 -22.19
CA TYR A 176 2.88 -1.01 -23.42
C TYR A 176 2.40 0.34 -23.92
N ASN A 177 2.43 0.63 -25.20
CA ASN A 177 2.01 1.88 -25.85
C ASN A 177 0.63 2.47 -25.43
N ILE A 178 0.10 2.03 -24.30
CA ILE A 178 -1.12 2.47 -23.65
C ILE A 178 -0.73 3.44 -22.52
N THR A 179 -0.13 4.57 -22.88
CA THR A 179 0.30 5.57 -21.90
C THR A 179 -0.86 6.49 -21.53
N ASN A 180 -1.29 6.43 -20.28
CA ASN A 180 -2.07 7.50 -19.66
C ASN A 180 -1.09 8.42 -18.91
N GLY A 181 -1.10 9.72 -19.22
CA GLY A 181 -0.25 10.71 -18.56
C GLY A 181 -0.40 10.73 -17.02
N LEU A 182 -1.52 10.26 -16.50
CA LEU A 182 -1.86 10.22 -15.08
C LEU A 182 -1.46 8.90 -14.38
N ASN A 183 -0.85 7.94 -15.09
CA ASN A 183 -0.37 6.72 -14.44
C ASN A 183 0.57 7.05 -13.27
N GLY A 184 0.34 6.43 -12.12
CA GLY A 184 1.09 6.69 -10.89
C GLY A 184 0.54 7.82 -10.04
N VAL A 185 -0.38 8.64 -10.56
CA VAL A 185 -1.05 9.71 -9.80
C VAL A 185 -2.25 9.14 -9.06
N THR A 186 -2.46 9.61 -7.83
CA THR A 186 -3.63 9.30 -6.99
C THR A 186 -4.18 10.55 -6.37
N PHE A 187 -5.51 10.64 -6.27
CA PHE A 187 -6.21 11.71 -5.56
C PHE A 187 -7.04 11.12 -4.44
N GLY A 188 -7.16 11.84 -3.34
CA GLY A 188 -7.99 11.43 -2.22
C GLY A 188 -8.64 12.61 -1.53
N VAL A 189 -9.79 12.34 -0.91
CA VAL A 189 -10.48 13.27 -0.02
C VAL A 189 -10.82 12.55 1.26
N GLY A 190 -10.46 13.17 2.39
CA GLY A 190 -10.78 12.68 3.73
C GLY A 190 -11.70 13.65 4.45
N VAL A 191 -12.71 13.10 5.13
CA VAL A 191 -13.62 13.87 5.99
C VAL A 191 -13.57 13.29 7.40
N LEU A 192 -13.11 14.10 8.34
CA LEU A 192 -13.00 13.75 9.75
C LEU A 192 -14.25 14.22 10.50
N LEU A 193 -15.05 13.28 10.98
CA LEU A 193 -16.16 13.51 11.88
C LEU A 193 -15.77 13.06 13.30
N PRO A 194 -16.48 13.44 14.36
CA PRO A 194 -16.06 13.16 15.75
C PRO A 194 -15.79 11.68 16.06
N LYS A 195 -16.49 10.75 15.40
CA LYS A 195 -16.36 9.29 15.61
C LYS A 195 -16.11 8.51 14.32
N LEU A 196 -16.08 9.18 13.17
CA LEU A 196 -16.00 8.55 11.86
C LEU A 196 -15.04 9.32 10.96
N TYR A 197 -14.05 8.62 10.42
CA TYR A 197 -13.20 9.17 9.38
C TYR A 197 -13.50 8.46 8.06
N ILE A 198 -13.98 9.22 7.09
CA ILE A 198 -14.33 8.76 5.74
C ILE A 198 -13.22 9.17 4.80
N ASN A 199 -12.64 8.21 4.10
CA ASN A 199 -11.66 8.48 3.04
C ASN A 199 -12.15 7.91 1.72
N TYR A 200 -12.10 8.72 0.70
CA TYR A 200 -12.24 8.30 -0.68
C TYR A 200 -10.94 8.56 -1.43
N ALA A 201 -10.50 7.60 -2.20
CA ALA A 201 -9.31 7.71 -3.03
C ALA A 201 -9.59 7.15 -4.43
N THR A 202 -8.96 7.75 -5.42
CA THR A 202 -8.95 7.28 -6.80
C THR A 202 -7.55 7.31 -7.36
N GLY A 203 -7.23 6.36 -8.23
CA GLY A 203 -5.95 6.29 -8.91
C GLY A 203 -6.11 5.83 -10.35
N PHE A 204 -5.15 6.20 -11.17
CA PHE A 204 -5.15 5.90 -12.60
C PHE A 204 -4.31 4.66 -12.88
N TYR A 205 -4.88 3.73 -13.61
CA TYR A 205 -4.30 2.45 -13.98
C TYR A 205 -4.51 2.23 -15.49
N GLN A 206 -3.54 2.65 -16.31
CA GLN A 206 -3.67 2.63 -17.77
C GLN A 206 -4.95 3.35 -18.24
N ARG A 207 -5.94 2.61 -18.77
CA ARG A 207 -7.24 3.15 -19.22
C ARG A 207 -8.30 3.16 -18.12
N ASN A 208 -8.05 2.49 -17.01
CA ASN A 208 -9.03 2.33 -15.93
C ASN A 208 -8.71 3.23 -14.75
N MET A 209 -9.72 3.60 -14.01
CA MET A 209 -9.62 4.21 -12.69
C MET A 209 -10.03 3.17 -11.65
N PHE A 210 -9.32 3.10 -10.54
CA PHE A 210 -9.79 2.35 -9.40
C PHE A 210 -10.22 3.32 -8.31
N HIS A 211 -11.21 2.91 -7.54
CA HIS A 211 -11.82 3.69 -6.49
C HIS A 211 -11.75 2.91 -5.19
N GLN A 212 -11.43 3.60 -4.11
CA GLN A 212 -11.38 3.02 -2.77
C GLN A 212 -12.15 3.92 -1.81
N LEU A 213 -13.06 3.32 -1.06
CA LEU A 213 -13.76 3.96 0.06
C LEU A 213 -13.32 3.27 1.35
N SER A 214 -12.96 4.07 2.36
CA SER A 214 -12.58 3.58 3.68
C SER A 214 -13.39 4.30 4.75
N LEU A 215 -13.94 3.54 5.68
CA LEU A 215 -14.69 4.03 6.84
C LEU A 215 -13.95 3.58 8.11
N ASN A 216 -13.48 4.54 8.90
CA ASN A 216 -12.77 4.26 10.14
C ASN A 216 -13.59 4.78 11.31
N PHE A 217 -14.08 3.88 12.15
CA PHE A 217 -14.85 4.22 13.36
C PHE A 217 -13.93 4.32 14.56
N ASN A 218 -14.05 5.42 15.30
CA ASN A 218 -13.31 5.64 16.52
C ASN A 218 -14.26 5.47 17.73
N PHE A 219 -14.08 4.39 18.49
CA PHE A 219 -14.93 4.07 19.63
C PHE A 219 -14.44 4.71 20.94
N VAL A 220 -13.22 5.26 20.94
CA VAL A 220 -12.66 5.93 22.10
C VAL A 220 -12.90 7.43 21.97
N ASN A 221 -13.65 8.01 22.88
CA ASN A 221 -13.75 9.46 23.02
C ASN A 221 -12.38 9.97 23.51
N LYS A 222 -11.48 10.36 22.62
CA LYS A 222 -10.43 11.32 22.98
C LYS A 222 -11.13 12.67 23.07
N ALA A 223 -11.27 13.18 24.29
CA ALA A 223 -11.46 14.60 24.46
C ALA A 223 -10.29 15.31 23.74
N LEU A 224 -10.61 16.08 22.73
CA LEU A 224 -9.70 17.01 22.06
C LEU A 224 -9.35 18.14 23.03
#